data_08253e32acc66e6baed0b09aea56674d
#
_entry.id   08253e32acc66e6baed0b09aea56674d
#
_cell.length_a   1.000
_cell.length_b   1.000
_cell.length_c   1.000
_cell.angle_alpha   90.00
_cell.angle_beta   90.00
_cell.angle_gamma   90.00
#
_symmetry.space_group_name_H-M   'P 1'
#
loop_
_entity.id
_entity.type
_entity.pdbx_description
1 polymer ?
#
loop_
_entity_poly.entity_id
_entity_poly.type
_entity_poly.pdbx_seq_one_letter_code
_entity_poly.pdbx_strand_id
1 'polypeptide(L)'
;MIHVAFGFNDKKGTYSKFVGTTMLSLFENTNEEVTVHILHDNTLTDDNHDKFIYLAGRYSQAVKFYNVEKLCAEKIEKFLSLAPEVEGWRLTRGAFYRLLIPQIFPMEIEKCIYLDSDIIVNLDIKELWQIELGEKILAAVPEILFYGSVNEMNNGFRLCKDGLVKHEDYFNSGVLLMNLKLLRGEEKNIIDAFYFRAQNPQYRDYFDQNVLNYCFSTKTLKLPIKFNKPTQNVRLEKEPLTKKIYHYAGGSFGIGLGLDMKDALNRLWMKYFVKTPWFNEETIGQLYEGFMQVQNDLKKSALNISAAMKIKSRAFITVESKLNKVIENFSVREGEEVFIMTDNTSTQSLINAIKNSREEKIFFLFLPNFSLNVLEENGLVRGEDFFNGFDFFLNEYNSYPLAKAM
;
A
#
# COMPACT_ATOMS: atom_id res chain seq x y z
N MET A 1 -15.03 19.40 18.85
CA MET A 1 -13.69 18.75 18.82
C MET A 1 -13.80 17.42 18.10
N ILE A 2 -12.98 17.17 17.11
CA ILE A 2 -12.94 15.94 16.32
C ILE A 2 -11.77 15.07 16.81
N HIS A 3 -11.98 13.78 17.02
CA HIS A 3 -10.96 12.83 17.42
C HIS A 3 -10.57 11.96 16.22
N VAL A 4 -9.26 11.98 15.85
CA VAL A 4 -8.71 11.20 14.76
C VAL A 4 -7.57 10.32 15.27
N ALA A 5 -7.59 9.03 14.97
CA ALA A 5 -6.61 8.06 15.43
C ALA A 5 -5.77 7.50 14.27
N PHE A 6 -4.49 7.28 14.55
CA PHE A 6 -3.55 6.53 13.72
C PHE A 6 -2.91 5.42 14.54
N GLY A 7 -2.65 4.27 13.91
CA GLY A 7 -1.94 3.16 14.55
C GLY A 7 -0.82 2.67 13.65
N PHE A 8 0.44 2.68 14.13
CA PHE A 8 1.58 2.23 13.32
C PHE A 8 2.77 1.76 14.17
N ASN A 9 3.61 0.95 13.55
CA ASN A 9 4.94 0.57 14.01
C ASN A 9 5.97 1.28 13.12
N ASP A 10 6.98 1.90 13.69
CA ASP A 10 7.97 2.71 12.97
C ASP A 10 9.37 2.13 12.99
N LYS A 11 9.49 0.81 12.98
CA LYS A 11 10.78 0.08 13.08
C LYS A 11 11.87 0.57 12.11
N LYS A 12 11.47 1.10 10.96
CA LYS A 12 12.38 1.64 9.94
C LYS A 12 12.52 3.18 10.01
N GLY A 13 11.86 3.86 10.94
CA GLY A 13 11.83 5.32 11.04
C GLY A 13 11.12 6.02 9.86
N THR A 14 10.35 5.28 9.06
CA THR A 14 9.79 5.81 7.79
C THR A 14 8.29 6.02 7.83
N TYR A 15 7.57 5.35 8.73
CA TYR A 15 6.11 5.46 8.82
C TYR A 15 5.62 6.79 9.37
N SER A 16 6.38 7.40 10.27
CA SER A 16 6.06 8.71 10.86
C SER A 16 5.87 9.80 9.81
N LYS A 17 6.66 9.81 8.73
CA LYS A 17 6.50 10.78 7.64
C LYS A 17 5.19 10.63 6.89
N PHE A 18 4.66 9.41 6.77
CA PHE A 18 3.37 9.15 6.13
C PHE A 18 2.24 9.67 7.01
N VAL A 19 2.23 9.28 8.28
CA VAL A 19 1.26 9.77 9.26
C VAL A 19 1.30 11.30 9.33
N GLY A 20 2.49 11.90 9.39
CA GLY A 20 2.65 13.36 9.39
C GLY A 20 2.10 14.04 8.13
N THR A 21 2.24 13.41 6.97
CA THR A 21 1.68 13.92 5.71
C THR A 21 0.15 13.84 5.72
N THR A 22 -0.41 12.73 6.22
CA THR A 22 -1.86 12.57 6.40
C THR A 22 -2.40 13.60 7.40
N MET A 23 -1.73 13.79 8.56
CA MET A 23 -2.10 14.82 9.55
C MET A 23 -2.10 16.21 8.95
N LEU A 24 -1.07 16.57 8.18
CA LEU A 24 -1.01 17.87 7.53
C LEU A 24 -2.16 18.06 6.54
N SER A 25 -2.45 17.04 5.72
CA SER A 25 -3.57 17.10 4.80
C SER A 25 -4.91 17.27 5.52
N LEU A 26 -5.07 16.61 6.67
CA LEU A 26 -6.24 16.78 7.54
C LEU A 26 -6.35 18.22 8.05
N PHE A 27 -5.27 18.78 8.60
CA PHE A 27 -5.26 20.11 9.20
C PHE A 27 -5.49 21.23 8.16
N GLU A 28 -4.96 21.10 6.95
CA GLU A 28 -5.14 22.10 5.89
C GLU A 28 -6.55 22.08 5.27
N ASN A 29 -7.34 21.03 5.49
CA ASN A 29 -8.66 20.90 4.87
C ASN A 29 -9.83 20.98 5.88
N THR A 30 -9.59 21.30 7.14
CA THR A 30 -10.63 21.54 8.14
C THR A 30 -10.39 22.82 8.93
N ASN A 31 -11.48 23.46 9.36
CA ASN A 31 -11.43 24.58 10.32
C ASN A 31 -11.84 24.13 11.75
N GLU A 32 -12.10 22.84 11.94
CA GLU A 32 -12.52 22.31 13.23
C GLU A 32 -11.32 22.06 14.13
N GLU A 33 -11.54 22.10 15.43
CA GLU A 33 -10.57 21.63 16.41
C GLU A 33 -10.44 20.10 16.32
N VAL A 34 -9.21 19.63 16.10
CA VAL A 34 -8.88 18.22 15.97
C VAL A 34 -7.89 17.82 17.09
N THR A 35 -8.18 16.70 17.74
CA THR A 35 -7.19 15.98 18.54
C THR A 35 -6.78 14.73 17.80
N VAL A 36 -5.50 14.64 17.42
CA VAL A 36 -4.90 13.45 16.82
C VAL A 36 -4.42 12.53 17.93
N HIS A 37 -4.73 11.24 17.82
CA HIS A 37 -4.34 10.18 18.73
C HIS A 37 -3.41 9.23 18.00
N ILE A 38 -2.17 9.11 18.43
CA ILE A 38 -1.14 8.25 17.86
C ILE A 38 -0.95 7.03 18.74
N LEU A 39 -1.37 5.85 18.25
CA LEU A 39 -1.11 4.57 18.85
C LEU A 39 0.19 4.03 18.25
N HIS A 40 1.19 3.87 19.07
CA HIS A 40 2.54 3.48 18.67
C HIS A 40 3.15 2.44 19.62
N ASP A 41 4.26 1.89 19.27
CA ASP A 41 5.08 1.01 20.12
C ASP A 41 6.43 1.68 20.48
N ASN A 42 7.36 0.87 20.97
CA ASN A 42 8.69 1.36 21.36
C ASN A 42 9.59 1.74 20.16
N THR A 43 9.10 1.62 18.93
CA THR A 43 9.87 2.00 17.72
C THR A 43 9.72 3.48 17.34
N LEU A 44 8.74 4.19 17.90
CA LEU A 44 8.63 5.63 17.70
C LEU A 44 9.78 6.34 18.41
N THR A 45 10.61 7.06 17.64
CA THR A 45 11.75 7.82 18.17
C THR A 45 11.31 9.15 18.79
N ASP A 46 12.12 9.70 19.73
CA ASP A 46 11.86 11.02 20.33
C ASP A 46 11.83 12.12 19.25
N ASP A 47 12.70 12.06 18.25
CA ASP A 47 12.71 13.00 17.12
C ASP A 47 11.38 12.98 16.34
N ASN A 48 10.85 11.80 16.02
CA ASN A 48 9.56 11.68 15.36
C ASN A 48 8.40 12.14 16.26
N HIS A 49 8.47 11.84 17.56
CA HIS A 49 7.51 12.33 18.54
C HIS A 49 7.45 13.86 18.54
N ASP A 50 8.61 14.53 18.63
CA ASP A 50 8.71 15.99 18.65
C ASP A 50 8.24 16.63 17.33
N LYS A 51 8.51 15.97 16.18
CA LYS A 51 8.00 16.40 14.87
C LYS A 51 6.47 16.39 14.80
N PHE A 52 5.81 15.41 15.41
CA PHE A 52 4.34 15.37 15.49
C PHE A 52 3.80 16.52 16.37
N ILE A 53 4.42 16.78 17.52
CA ILE A 53 4.05 17.91 18.40
C ILE A 53 4.23 19.24 17.67
N TYR A 54 5.37 19.43 17.02
CA TYR A 54 5.65 20.62 16.24
C TYR A 54 4.60 20.83 15.12
N LEU A 55 4.27 19.76 14.39
CA LEU A 55 3.29 19.82 13.31
C LEU A 55 1.91 20.20 13.83
N ALA A 56 1.43 19.55 14.89
CA ALA A 56 0.14 19.87 15.50
C ALA A 56 0.10 21.33 16.01
N GLY A 57 1.15 21.77 16.69
CA GLY A 57 1.28 23.13 17.21
C GLY A 57 1.22 24.22 16.14
N ARG A 58 1.82 23.99 14.96
CA ARG A 58 1.75 24.93 13.82
C ARG A 58 0.33 25.19 13.32
N TYR A 59 -0.59 24.25 13.53
CA TYR A 59 -1.99 24.34 13.09
C TYR A 59 -2.95 24.54 14.27
N SER A 60 -2.42 24.85 15.47
CA SER A 60 -3.22 24.99 16.70
C SER A 60 -4.10 23.78 16.99
N GLN A 61 -3.60 22.59 16.65
CA GLN A 61 -4.24 21.30 16.89
C GLN A 61 -3.54 20.55 18.02
N ALA A 62 -4.19 19.51 18.56
CA ALA A 62 -3.63 18.69 19.63
C ALA A 62 -3.19 17.32 19.13
N VAL A 63 -2.12 16.78 19.74
CA VAL A 63 -1.69 15.39 19.53
C VAL A 63 -1.52 14.69 20.88
N LYS A 64 -1.97 13.42 20.96
CA LYS A 64 -1.82 12.55 22.13
C LYS A 64 -1.19 11.23 21.70
N PHE A 65 -0.28 10.72 22.52
CA PHE A 65 0.49 9.51 22.23
C PHE A 65 0.09 8.38 23.19
N TYR A 66 -0.04 7.16 22.65
CA TYR A 66 -0.39 5.97 23.39
C TYR A 66 0.57 4.85 23.01
N ASN A 67 1.49 4.52 23.93
CA ASN A 67 2.38 3.38 23.73
C ASN A 67 1.60 2.08 24.00
N VAL A 68 1.25 1.39 22.94
CA VAL A 68 0.38 0.21 22.98
C VAL A 68 1.05 -0.95 23.71
N GLU A 69 2.37 -1.11 23.58
CA GLU A 69 3.12 -2.16 24.29
C GLU A 69 3.15 -1.94 25.80
N LYS A 70 3.08 -0.68 26.25
CA LYS A 70 2.98 -0.37 27.69
C LYS A 70 1.55 -0.47 28.22
N LEU A 71 0.56 -0.12 27.39
CA LEU A 71 -0.84 -0.04 27.82
C LEU A 71 -1.61 -1.35 27.65
N CYS A 72 -1.26 -2.16 26.64
CA CYS A 72 -2.01 -3.34 26.23
C CYS A 72 -1.12 -4.54 25.87
N ALA A 73 0.05 -4.70 26.51
CA ALA A 73 1.04 -5.75 26.21
C ALA A 73 0.40 -7.15 26.07
N GLU A 74 -0.35 -7.60 27.10
CA GLU A 74 -0.99 -8.92 27.11
C GLU A 74 -1.93 -9.15 25.92
N LYS A 75 -2.65 -8.09 25.50
CA LYS A 75 -3.59 -8.19 24.36
C LYS A 75 -2.85 -8.27 23.03
N ILE A 76 -1.79 -7.46 22.87
CA ILE A 76 -0.95 -7.54 21.67
C ILE A 76 -0.29 -8.90 21.56
N GLU A 77 0.30 -9.41 22.64
CA GLU A 77 0.89 -10.75 22.67
C GLU A 77 -0.14 -11.84 22.33
N LYS A 78 -1.37 -11.71 22.85
CA LYS A 78 -2.46 -12.63 22.50
C LYS A 78 -2.81 -12.56 21.02
N PHE A 79 -2.94 -11.37 20.44
CA PHE A 79 -3.20 -11.23 19.00
C PHE A 79 -2.07 -11.82 18.16
N LEU A 80 -0.81 -11.54 18.50
CA LEU A 80 0.35 -12.08 17.82
C LEU A 80 0.46 -13.60 17.94
N SER A 81 0.12 -14.18 19.10
CA SER A 81 0.09 -15.64 19.27
C SER A 81 -0.95 -16.32 18.38
N LEU A 82 -2.05 -15.64 18.07
CA LEU A 82 -3.13 -16.12 17.19
C LEU A 82 -2.92 -15.75 15.72
N ALA A 83 -2.00 -14.83 15.44
CA ALA A 83 -1.66 -14.34 14.10
C ALA A 83 -0.13 -14.12 13.94
N PRO A 84 0.71 -15.16 14.16
CA PRO A 84 2.18 -15.01 14.16
C PRO A 84 2.75 -14.60 12.81
N GLU A 85 2.06 -14.86 11.73
CA GLU A 85 2.47 -14.50 10.37
C GLU A 85 2.54 -12.98 10.13
N VAL A 86 1.93 -12.16 10.98
CA VAL A 86 1.98 -10.69 10.87
C VAL A 86 3.41 -10.15 11.00
N GLU A 87 4.27 -10.81 11.76
CA GLU A 87 5.65 -10.35 11.97
C GLU A 87 6.60 -10.64 10.80
N GLY A 88 6.20 -11.49 9.88
CA GLY A 88 7.00 -11.87 8.69
C GLY A 88 6.57 -11.21 7.39
N TRP A 89 5.49 -10.44 7.39
CA TRP A 89 4.87 -9.88 6.19
C TRP A 89 5.09 -8.36 6.03
N ARG A 90 4.55 -7.80 4.92
CA ARG A 90 4.53 -6.35 4.65
C ARG A 90 3.76 -5.54 5.68
N LEU A 91 2.78 -6.16 6.34
CA LEU A 91 2.03 -5.57 7.44
C LEU A 91 2.78 -5.81 8.75
N THR A 92 2.76 -4.81 9.61
CA THR A 92 3.37 -4.89 10.94
C THR A 92 2.29 -5.06 11.99
N ARG A 93 2.67 -5.39 13.23
CA ARG A 93 1.77 -5.40 14.39
C ARG A 93 0.97 -4.10 14.54
N GLY A 94 1.43 -2.99 13.97
CA GLY A 94 0.71 -1.71 13.92
C GLY A 94 -0.70 -1.81 13.32
N ALA A 95 -0.95 -2.78 12.41
CA ALA A 95 -2.29 -3.01 11.87
C ALA A 95 -3.33 -3.40 12.94
N PHE A 96 -2.91 -4.02 14.05
CA PHE A 96 -3.81 -4.40 15.14
C PHE A 96 -4.11 -3.28 16.13
N TYR A 97 -3.35 -2.16 16.11
CA TYR A 97 -3.53 -1.11 17.10
C TYR A 97 -4.90 -0.44 17.01
N ARG A 98 -5.52 -0.39 15.82
CA ARG A 98 -6.89 0.10 15.65
C ARG A 98 -7.93 -0.70 16.44
N LEU A 99 -7.68 -2.00 16.67
CA LEU A 99 -8.57 -2.86 17.44
C LEU A 99 -8.53 -2.57 18.96
N LEU A 100 -7.50 -1.86 19.43
CA LEU A 100 -7.29 -1.51 20.82
C LEU A 100 -7.77 -0.09 21.17
N ILE A 101 -8.16 0.72 20.18
CA ILE A 101 -8.66 2.08 20.40
C ILE A 101 -9.77 2.14 21.46
N PRO A 102 -10.79 1.24 21.47
CA PRO A 102 -11.87 1.30 22.43
C PRO A 102 -11.42 1.14 23.90
N GLN A 103 -10.32 0.41 24.13
CA GLN A 103 -9.78 0.17 25.48
C GLN A 103 -8.76 1.25 25.90
N ILE A 104 -8.06 1.84 24.95
CA ILE A 104 -7.00 2.82 25.20
C ILE A 104 -7.56 4.21 25.44
N PHE A 105 -8.60 4.58 24.69
CA PHE A 105 -9.14 5.94 24.76
C PHE A 105 -9.94 6.17 26.04
N PRO A 106 -9.84 7.38 26.65
CA PRO A 106 -10.68 7.78 27.77
C PRO A 106 -12.16 7.54 27.50
N MET A 107 -12.90 7.22 28.55
CA MET A 107 -14.33 6.86 28.46
C MET A 107 -15.21 8.00 27.89
N GLU A 108 -14.76 9.24 28.05
CA GLU A 108 -15.43 10.46 27.57
C GLU A 108 -15.38 10.58 26.05
N ILE A 109 -14.44 9.88 25.39
CA ILE A 109 -14.35 9.87 23.92
C ILE A 109 -15.23 8.71 23.43
N GLU A 110 -16.45 9.03 23.03
CA GLU A 110 -17.44 8.05 22.57
C GLU A 110 -17.38 7.79 21.06
N LYS A 111 -16.72 8.67 20.28
CA LYS A 111 -16.59 8.58 18.83
C LYS A 111 -15.18 8.95 18.35
N CYS A 112 -14.68 8.26 17.33
CA CYS A 112 -13.36 8.50 16.76
C CYS A 112 -13.36 8.17 15.26
N ILE A 113 -12.61 8.92 14.47
CA ILE A 113 -12.24 8.55 13.10
C ILE A 113 -10.88 7.85 13.16
N TYR A 114 -10.77 6.65 12.61
CA TYR A 114 -9.50 6.00 12.35
C TYR A 114 -9.09 6.21 10.90
N LEU A 115 -7.83 6.53 10.66
CA LEU A 115 -7.22 6.68 9.34
C LEU A 115 -5.95 5.84 9.24
N ASP A 116 -5.78 5.14 8.12
CA ASP A 116 -4.49 4.56 7.76
C ASP A 116 -3.46 5.64 7.43
N SER A 117 -2.18 5.30 7.52
CA SER A 117 -1.08 6.24 7.28
C SER A 117 -0.91 6.61 5.80
N ASP A 118 -1.45 5.81 4.89
CA ASP A 118 -1.37 5.98 3.44
C ASP A 118 -2.60 6.69 2.85
N ILE A 119 -3.04 7.74 3.53
CA ILE A 119 -4.22 8.52 3.17
C ILE A 119 -3.86 9.99 2.95
N ILE A 120 -4.54 10.64 2.02
CA ILE A 120 -4.61 12.10 1.91
C ILE A 120 -6.06 12.54 2.10
N VAL A 121 -6.28 13.35 3.15
CA VAL A 121 -7.58 13.95 3.46
C VAL A 121 -7.71 15.23 2.62
N ASN A 122 -8.38 15.14 1.47
CA ASN A 122 -8.59 16.29 0.56
C ASN A 122 -10.05 16.80 0.60
N LEU A 123 -10.69 16.66 1.77
CA LEU A 123 -12.02 17.20 2.08
C LEU A 123 -12.05 17.70 3.52
N ASP A 124 -13.10 18.42 3.92
CA ASP A 124 -13.29 18.73 5.32
C ASP A 124 -13.72 17.48 6.09
N ILE A 125 -12.88 17.04 7.04
CA ILE A 125 -13.14 15.84 7.84
C ILE A 125 -14.41 15.95 8.70
N LYS A 126 -14.91 17.15 8.90
CA LYS A 126 -16.21 17.41 9.53
C LYS A 126 -17.34 16.67 8.83
N GLU A 127 -17.28 16.55 7.50
CA GLU A 127 -18.31 15.82 6.74
C GLU A 127 -18.43 14.36 7.18
N LEU A 128 -17.32 13.70 7.49
CA LEU A 128 -17.31 12.33 8.03
C LEU A 128 -17.72 12.32 9.52
N TRP A 129 -17.20 13.30 10.28
CA TRP A 129 -17.47 13.38 11.71
C TRP A 129 -18.94 13.58 12.05
N GLN A 130 -19.67 14.32 11.23
CA GLN A 130 -21.11 14.62 11.44
C GLN A 130 -22.03 13.45 11.14
N ILE A 131 -21.53 12.36 10.54
CA ILE A 131 -22.37 11.19 10.27
C ILE A 131 -22.78 10.55 11.59
N GLU A 132 -24.10 10.38 11.74
CA GLU A 132 -24.69 9.74 12.89
C GLU A 132 -24.65 8.21 12.74
N LEU A 133 -24.02 7.54 13.68
CA LEU A 133 -23.89 6.07 13.67
C LEU A 133 -25.14 5.36 14.16
N GLY A 134 -25.96 6.01 15.01
CA GLY A 134 -27.10 5.35 15.66
C GLY A 134 -26.65 4.10 16.42
N GLU A 135 -27.26 2.97 16.11
CA GLU A 135 -26.94 1.66 16.69
C GLU A 135 -25.79 0.93 15.96
N LYS A 136 -25.20 1.58 14.94
CA LYS A 136 -24.08 0.98 14.22
C LYS A 136 -22.76 1.12 14.99
N ILE A 137 -21.96 0.09 14.94
CA ILE A 137 -20.66 0.02 15.61
C ILE A 137 -19.60 0.79 14.84
N LEU A 138 -19.65 0.70 13.51
CA LEU A 138 -18.72 1.34 12.60
C LEU A 138 -19.48 2.02 11.45
N ALA A 139 -18.80 2.98 10.77
CA ALA A 139 -19.13 3.34 9.41
C ALA A 139 -17.87 3.24 8.55
N ALA A 140 -17.99 2.64 7.36
CA ALA A 140 -16.88 2.38 6.45
C ALA A 140 -17.35 2.28 5.00
N VAL A 141 -16.43 2.44 4.05
CA VAL A 141 -16.72 2.29 2.62
C VAL A 141 -16.69 0.82 2.23
N PRO A 142 -17.76 0.28 1.59
CA PRO A 142 -17.77 -1.08 1.08
C PRO A 142 -16.65 -1.35 0.09
N GLU A 143 -15.94 -2.46 0.24
CA GLU A 143 -14.81 -2.85 -0.60
C GLU A 143 -15.23 -3.11 -2.06
N ILE A 144 -16.47 -3.54 -2.30
CA ILE A 144 -16.99 -3.74 -3.67
C ILE A 144 -16.92 -2.48 -4.53
N LEU A 145 -16.97 -1.29 -3.90
CA LEU A 145 -16.79 -0.02 -4.61
C LEU A 145 -15.36 0.21 -5.10
N PHE A 146 -14.39 -0.57 -4.60
CA PHE A 146 -12.99 -0.55 -5.03
C PHE A 146 -12.76 -1.46 -6.23
N TYR A 147 -13.39 -2.63 -6.23
CA TYR A 147 -13.18 -3.69 -7.22
C TYR A 147 -14.20 -3.67 -8.38
N GLY A 148 -15.36 -3.10 -8.15
CA GLY A 148 -16.39 -2.95 -9.19
C GLY A 148 -17.20 -4.21 -9.51
N SER A 149 -16.76 -5.41 -9.12
CA SER A 149 -17.47 -6.66 -9.37
C SER A 149 -17.31 -7.71 -8.26
N VAL A 150 -18.34 -8.58 -8.15
CA VAL A 150 -18.36 -9.72 -7.21
C VAL A 150 -17.25 -10.74 -7.56
N ASN A 151 -16.97 -10.94 -8.84
CA ASN A 151 -15.94 -11.89 -9.27
C ASN A 151 -14.54 -11.46 -8.82
N GLU A 152 -14.22 -10.18 -8.94
CA GLU A 152 -12.94 -9.64 -8.47
C GLU A 152 -12.83 -9.74 -6.94
N MET A 153 -13.91 -9.45 -6.22
CA MET A 153 -13.94 -9.64 -4.76
C MET A 153 -13.76 -11.10 -4.36
N ASN A 154 -14.36 -12.05 -5.06
CA ASN A 154 -14.19 -13.48 -4.78
C ASN A 154 -12.72 -13.95 -4.95
N ASN A 155 -11.98 -13.34 -5.85
CA ASN A 155 -10.56 -13.64 -6.03
C ASN A 155 -9.68 -13.07 -4.91
N GLY A 156 -10.09 -11.95 -4.30
CA GLY A 156 -9.35 -11.26 -3.25
C GLY A 156 -9.78 -11.63 -1.82
N PHE A 157 -11.10 -11.85 -1.59
CA PHE A 157 -11.66 -11.93 -0.23
C PHE A 157 -12.35 -13.27 0.04
N ARG A 158 -11.63 -14.15 0.72
CA ARG A 158 -12.10 -15.50 1.02
C ARG A 158 -13.34 -15.53 1.89
N LEU A 159 -13.48 -14.58 2.84
CA LEU A 159 -14.69 -14.47 3.67
C LEU A 159 -15.95 -14.24 2.80
N CYS A 160 -15.84 -13.46 1.73
CA CYS A 160 -16.94 -13.23 0.80
C CYS A 160 -17.19 -14.44 -0.09
N LYS A 161 -16.13 -15.03 -0.64
CA LYS A 161 -16.22 -16.22 -1.51
C LYS A 161 -16.93 -17.38 -0.84
N ASP A 162 -16.64 -17.62 0.43
CA ASP A 162 -17.19 -18.74 1.20
C ASP A 162 -18.53 -18.36 1.90
N GLY A 163 -19.06 -17.17 1.64
CA GLY A 163 -20.38 -16.72 2.11
C GLY A 163 -20.46 -16.32 3.58
N LEU A 164 -19.33 -16.17 4.28
CA LEU A 164 -19.29 -15.75 5.67
C LEU A 164 -19.62 -14.26 5.86
N VAL A 165 -19.27 -13.46 4.87
CA VAL A 165 -19.61 -12.03 4.79
C VAL A 165 -20.17 -11.76 3.39
N LYS A 166 -21.27 -11.02 3.30
CA LYS A 166 -21.80 -10.62 1.99
C LYS A 166 -20.88 -9.61 1.32
N HIS A 167 -20.75 -9.67 0.00
CA HIS A 167 -19.88 -8.79 -0.78
C HIS A 167 -20.20 -7.30 -0.57
N GLU A 168 -21.48 -6.97 -0.51
CA GLU A 168 -21.95 -5.60 -0.28
C GLU A 168 -21.73 -5.11 1.16
N ASP A 169 -21.46 -6.00 2.10
CA ASP A 169 -21.25 -5.70 3.52
C ASP A 169 -19.77 -5.74 3.93
N TYR A 170 -18.90 -6.32 3.09
CA TYR A 170 -17.47 -6.32 3.32
C TYR A 170 -16.90 -4.93 3.05
N PHE A 171 -16.21 -4.35 4.03
CA PHE A 171 -15.71 -2.97 3.97
C PHE A 171 -14.19 -2.88 4.09
N ASN A 172 -13.62 -1.80 3.55
CA ASN A 172 -12.23 -1.44 3.72
C ASN A 172 -12.00 -0.81 5.09
N SER A 173 -10.94 -1.23 5.79
CA SER A 173 -10.63 -0.79 7.16
C SER A 173 -9.75 0.46 7.25
N GLY A 174 -9.31 1.04 6.13
CA GLY A 174 -8.39 2.19 6.12
C GLY A 174 -9.00 3.52 6.56
N VAL A 175 -10.33 3.66 6.46
CA VAL A 175 -11.08 4.81 7.00
C VAL A 175 -12.29 4.27 7.74
N LEU A 176 -12.33 4.50 9.05
CA LEU A 176 -13.42 4.05 9.92
C LEU A 176 -13.94 5.21 10.76
N LEU A 177 -15.26 5.40 10.79
CA LEU A 177 -15.90 6.16 11.87
C LEU A 177 -16.35 5.15 12.92
N MET A 178 -15.86 5.28 14.15
CA MET A 178 -15.98 4.27 15.21
C MET A 178 -16.90 4.78 16.32
N ASN A 179 -17.89 3.99 16.71
CA ASN A 179 -18.68 4.17 17.92
C ASN A 179 -17.97 3.48 19.08
N LEU A 180 -17.13 4.21 19.78
CA LEU A 180 -16.32 3.61 20.87
C LEU A 180 -17.16 3.14 22.05
N LYS A 181 -18.31 3.78 22.30
CA LYS A 181 -19.23 3.37 23.34
C LYS A 181 -19.73 1.92 23.10
N LEU A 182 -20.11 1.59 21.88
CA LEU A 182 -20.56 0.24 21.53
C LEU A 182 -19.37 -0.73 21.40
N LEU A 183 -18.26 -0.28 20.77
CA LEU A 183 -17.08 -1.13 20.56
C LEU A 183 -16.45 -1.64 21.87
N ARG A 184 -16.53 -0.90 22.97
CA ARG A 184 -16.04 -1.33 24.28
C ARG A 184 -16.68 -2.61 24.77
N GLY A 185 -17.91 -2.91 24.36
CA GLY A 185 -18.60 -4.15 24.66
C GLY A 185 -18.25 -5.34 23.74
N GLU A 186 -17.50 -5.11 22.68
CA GLU A 186 -17.26 -6.12 21.62
C GLU A 186 -15.90 -6.84 21.72
N GLU A 187 -15.14 -6.64 22.79
CA GLU A 187 -13.80 -7.22 22.96
C GLU A 187 -13.79 -8.74 22.80
N LYS A 188 -14.78 -9.42 23.38
CA LYS A 188 -14.90 -10.88 23.27
C LYS A 188 -15.10 -11.31 21.83
N ASN A 189 -15.93 -10.62 21.07
CA ASN A 189 -16.18 -10.93 19.66
C ASN A 189 -14.91 -10.77 18.79
N ILE A 190 -14.10 -9.74 19.07
CA ILE A 190 -12.80 -9.56 18.40
C ILE A 190 -11.86 -10.73 18.71
N ILE A 191 -11.77 -11.14 19.97
CA ILE A 191 -10.92 -12.28 20.38
C ILE A 191 -11.42 -13.57 19.73
N ASP A 192 -12.71 -13.82 19.73
CA ASP A 192 -13.32 -15.01 19.10
C ASP A 192 -13.05 -15.05 17.59
N ALA A 193 -13.04 -13.89 16.92
CA ALA A 193 -12.65 -13.78 15.49
C ALA A 193 -11.19 -14.13 15.25
N PHE A 194 -10.26 -13.76 16.16
CA PHE A 194 -8.87 -14.19 16.07
C PHE A 194 -8.73 -15.70 16.24
N TYR A 195 -9.45 -16.32 17.18
CA TYR A 195 -9.49 -17.79 17.33
C TYR A 195 -10.04 -18.47 16.08
N PHE A 196 -11.15 -17.96 15.53
CA PHE A 196 -11.72 -18.46 14.29
C PHE A 196 -10.69 -18.41 13.15
N ARG A 197 -10.01 -17.27 12.98
CA ARG A 197 -8.97 -17.07 11.97
C ARG A 197 -7.76 -18.00 12.18
N ALA A 198 -7.32 -18.21 13.42
CA ALA A 198 -6.21 -19.11 13.75
C ALA A 198 -6.53 -20.57 13.38
N GLN A 199 -7.77 -21.01 13.61
CA GLN A 199 -8.26 -22.36 13.28
C GLN A 199 -8.56 -22.53 11.78
N ASN A 200 -8.70 -21.44 11.02
CA ASN A 200 -9.08 -21.44 9.61
C ASN A 200 -8.04 -20.67 8.76
N PRO A 201 -6.89 -21.30 8.43
CA PRO A 201 -5.78 -20.64 7.76
C PRO A 201 -6.14 -19.96 6.41
N GLN A 202 -7.19 -20.44 5.74
CA GLN A 202 -7.68 -19.87 4.48
C GLN A 202 -8.23 -18.44 4.62
N TYR A 203 -8.52 -17.96 5.85
CA TYR A 203 -9.02 -16.60 6.12
C TYR A 203 -7.96 -15.70 6.73
N ARG A 204 -6.67 -16.05 6.61
CA ARG A 204 -5.57 -15.28 7.18
C ARG A 204 -5.19 -14.04 6.38
N ASP A 205 -5.71 -13.90 5.17
CA ASP A 205 -5.51 -12.70 4.36
C ASP A 205 -6.13 -11.47 5.05
N TYR A 206 -5.62 -10.27 4.71
CA TYR A 206 -6.15 -8.98 5.19
C TYR A 206 -6.31 -8.82 6.71
N PHE A 207 -5.56 -9.55 7.50
CA PHE A 207 -5.35 -9.44 8.94
C PHE A 207 -6.52 -8.83 9.76
N ASP A 208 -6.36 -7.56 10.19
CA ASP A 208 -7.32 -6.80 10.98
C ASP A 208 -8.61 -6.50 10.22
N GLN A 209 -8.51 -6.26 8.90
CA GLN A 209 -9.70 -6.03 8.06
C GLN A 209 -10.63 -7.23 8.05
N ASN A 210 -10.09 -8.47 7.95
CA ASN A 210 -10.90 -9.68 8.04
C ASN A 210 -11.52 -9.87 9.43
N VAL A 211 -10.78 -9.56 10.52
CA VAL A 211 -11.31 -9.60 11.88
C VAL A 211 -12.50 -8.64 12.04
N LEU A 212 -12.33 -7.39 11.60
CA LEU A 212 -13.39 -6.37 11.67
C LEU A 212 -14.61 -6.75 10.84
N ASN A 213 -14.41 -7.26 9.62
CA ASN A 213 -15.50 -7.67 8.75
C ASN A 213 -16.25 -8.90 9.27
N TYR A 214 -15.53 -9.89 9.78
CA TYR A 214 -16.15 -11.06 10.42
C TYR A 214 -17.04 -10.68 11.61
N CYS A 215 -16.58 -9.73 12.44
CA CYS A 215 -17.34 -9.28 13.62
C CYS A 215 -18.47 -8.31 13.27
N PHE A 216 -18.25 -7.38 12.35
CA PHE A 216 -19.06 -6.14 12.29
C PHE A 216 -19.63 -5.82 10.92
N SER A 217 -19.48 -6.64 9.89
CA SER A 217 -19.97 -6.34 8.53
C SER A 217 -21.46 -5.93 8.52
N THR A 218 -22.31 -6.65 9.25
CA THR A 218 -23.76 -6.35 9.34
C THR A 218 -24.09 -5.19 10.29
N LYS A 219 -23.15 -4.84 11.18
CA LYS A 219 -23.27 -3.74 12.15
C LYS A 219 -22.59 -2.46 11.68
N THR A 220 -22.15 -2.40 10.40
CA THR A 220 -21.43 -1.27 9.81
C THR A 220 -22.38 -0.44 8.93
N LEU A 221 -22.33 0.88 9.08
CA LEU A 221 -23.00 1.83 8.21
C LEU A 221 -22.16 2.02 6.93
N LYS A 222 -22.79 1.89 5.76
CA LYS A 222 -22.09 2.04 4.47
C LYS A 222 -21.88 3.52 4.15
N LEU A 223 -20.62 3.87 3.94
CA LEU A 223 -20.20 5.23 3.55
C LEU A 223 -20.10 5.37 2.03
N PRO A 224 -20.36 6.57 1.49
CA PRO A 224 -20.02 6.91 0.11
C PRO A 224 -18.52 6.80 -0.16
N ILE A 225 -18.15 6.41 -1.39
CA ILE A 225 -16.76 6.20 -1.84
C ILE A 225 -15.86 7.43 -1.65
N LYS A 226 -16.42 8.65 -1.58
CA LYS A 226 -15.65 9.88 -1.34
C LYS A 226 -14.87 9.86 -0.02
N PHE A 227 -15.30 9.07 0.96
CA PHE A 227 -14.64 8.98 2.26
C PHE A 227 -13.49 7.96 2.31
N ASN A 228 -13.31 7.16 1.25
CA ASN A 228 -12.18 6.24 1.11
C ASN A 228 -12.01 5.85 -0.36
N LYS A 229 -11.55 6.79 -1.20
CA LYS A 229 -11.39 6.57 -2.65
C LYS A 229 -10.00 5.97 -2.93
N PRO A 230 -9.92 4.74 -3.45
CA PRO A 230 -8.64 4.12 -3.77
C PRO A 230 -7.99 4.84 -4.97
N THR A 231 -6.70 5.13 -4.84
CA THR A 231 -5.95 5.88 -5.86
C THR A 231 -5.80 5.11 -7.17
N GLN A 232 -5.81 3.78 -7.13
CA GLN A 232 -5.78 2.95 -8.33
C GLN A 232 -6.99 3.24 -9.25
N ASN A 233 -8.19 3.34 -8.67
CA ASN A 233 -9.40 3.64 -9.44
C ASN A 233 -9.34 5.02 -10.08
N VAL A 234 -8.83 6.02 -9.34
CA VAL A 234 -8.64 7.39 -9.88
C VAL A 234 -7.73 7.38 -11.10
N ARG A 235 -6.64 6.61 -11.05
CA ARG A 235 -5.68 6.47 -12.16
C ARG A 235 -6.28 5.75 -13.36
N LEU A 236 -6.97 4.63 -13.12
CA LEU A 236 -7.61 3.83 -14.18
C LEU A 236 -8.71 4.61 -14.89
N GLU A 237 -9.55 5.29 -14.12
CA GLU A 237 -10.70 6.05 -14.61
C GLU A 237 -10.30 7.45 -15.11
N LYS A 238 -9.04 7.88 -14.88
CA LYS A 238 -8.52 9.23 -15.18
C LYS A 238 -9.40 10.33 -14.56
N GLU A 239 -9.93 10.06 -13.36
CA GLU A 239 -10.78 11.02 -12.65
C GLU A 239 -10.00 12.29 -12.27
N PRO A 240 -10.61 13.48 -12.42
CA PRO A 240 -10.03 14.70 -11.86
C PRO A 240 -10.05 14.64 -10.33
N LEU A 241 -9.04 15.23 -9.69
CA LEU A 241 -9.00 15.33 -8.24
C LEU A 241 -10.12 16.26 -7.73
N THR A 242 -10.91 15.73 -6.81
CA THR A 242 -12.02 16.45 -6.16
C THR A 242 -11.90 16.34 -4.65
N LYS A 243 -12.87 16.88 -3.91
CA LYS A 243 -12.92 16.77 -2.44
C LYS A 243 -13.27 15.34 -2.01
N LYS A 244 -12.25 14.53 -1.71
CA LYS A 244 -12.34 13.12 -1.28
C LYS A 244 -11.23 12.80 -0.28
N ILE A 245 -11.37 11.72 0.47
CA ILE A 245 -10.28 11.07 1.16
C ILE A 245 -9.69 10.06 0.17
N TYR A 246 -8.44 10.27 -0.23
CA TYR A 246 -7.70 9.40 -1.16
C TYR A 246 -6.87 8.40 -0.40
N HIS A 247 -7.05 7.11 -0.70
CA HIS A 247 -6.34 6.01 -0.08
C HIS A 247 -5.36 5.40 -1.07
N TYR A 248 -4.07 5.47 -0.75
CA TYR A 248 -2.97 4.95 -1.57
C TYR A 248 -2.72 3.46 -1.30
N ALA A 249 -3.77 2.68 -1.02
CA ALA A 249 -3.69 1.26 -0.73
C ALA A 249 -2.97 0.47 -1.83
N GLY A 250 -2.36 -0.65 -1.46
CA GLY A 250 -1.78 -1.59 -2.42
C GLY A 250 -0.37 -1.23 -2.93
N GLY A 251 0.38 -0.41 -2.20
CA GLY A 251 1.80 -0.15 -2.50
C GLY A 251 2.06 0.84 -3.64
N SER A 252 1.04 1.56 -4.10
CA SER A 252 1.19 2.71 -5.00
C SER A 252 1.67 3.97 -4.25
N PHE A 253 2.27 3.77 -3.10
CA PHE A 253 2.80 4.77 -2.19
C PHE A 253 4.13 5.27 -2.71
N GLY A 254 4.04 6.36 -3.42
CA GLY A 254 5.20 6.89 -4.10
C GLY A 254 6.06 7.82 -3.28
N ILE A 255 6.61 7.39 -2.16
CA ILE A 255 7.75 8.07 -1.53
C ILE A 255 9.03 7.29 -1.76
N GLY A 256 9.08 6.59 -2.83
CA GLY A 256 10.31 6.08 -3.38
C GLY A 256 10.82 7.04 -4.44
N LEU A 257 12.06 6.94 -4.72
CA LEU A 257 12.73 7.43 -5.91
C LEU A 257 11.98 6.89 -7.13
N GLY A 258 11.20 7.67 -7.77
CA GLY A 258 10.36 7.25 -8.89
C GLY A 258 8.94 7.79 -8.84
N LEU A 259 8.70 8.81 -8.00
CA LEU A 259 7.50 9.64 -8.07
C LEU A 259 7.35 10.20 -9.47
N ASP A 260 6.46 9.60 -10.25
CA ASP A 260 6.03 10.27 -11.48
C ASP A 260 5.22 11.52 -11.09
N MET A 261 5.88 12.66 -11.15
CA MET A 261 5.24 13.95 -10.87
C MET A 261 4.27 14.40 -11.96
N LYS A 262 4.10 13.63 -13.04
CA LYS A 262 3.00 13.81 -14.00
C LYS A 262 1.68 13.26 -13.41
N ASP A 263 1.74 12.29 -12.51
CA ASP A 263 0.57 11.80 -11.80
C ASP A 263 0.05 12.85 -10.82
N ALA A 264 -1.23 13.20 -10.97
CA ALA A 264 -1.89 14.20 -10.12
C ALA A 264 -1.98 13.78 -8.64
N LEU A 265 -2.10 12.47 -8.35
CA LEU A 265 -2.15 11.94 -6.99
C LEU A 265 -0.77 12.04 -6.31
N ASN A 266 0.32 11.78 -7.06
CA ASN A 266 1.67 11.97 -6.54
C ASN A 266 1.93 13.44 -6.23
N ARG A 267 1.50 14.37 -7.12
CA ARG A 267 1.56 15.81 -6.83
C ARG A 267 0.72 16.21 -5.61
N LEU A 268 -0.46 15.60 -5.44
CA LEU A 268 -1.32 15.86 -4.28
C LEU A 268 -0.63 15.44 -2.98
N TRP A 269 0.00 14.26 -2.97
CA TRP A 269 0.75 13.81 -1.81
C TRP A 269 1.94 14.73 -1.52
N MET A 270 2.74 15.05 -2.53
CA MET A 270 3.91 15.94 -2.39
C MET A 270 3.52 17.34 -1.93
N LYS A 271 2.36 17.87 -2.35
CA LYS A 271 1.84 19.17 -1.90
C LYS A 271 1.84 19.29 -0.37
N TYR A 272 1.51 18.19 0.31
CA TYR A 272 1.48 18.15 1.78
C TYR A 272 2.84 17.76 2.35
N PHE A 273 3.47 16.73 1.83
CA PHE A 273 4.73 16.21 2.36
C PHE A 273 5.82 17.26 2.46
N VAL A 274 6.01 18.10 1.45
CA VAL A 274 7.05 19.15 1.43
C VAL A 274 6.88 20.23 2.53
N LYS A 275 5.74 20.27 3.19
CA LYS A 275 5.45 21.21 4.29
C LYS A 275 5.60 20.56 5.66
N THR A 276 5.85 19.25 5.72
CA THR A 276 6.06 18.52 6.98
C THR A 276 7.50 18.66 7.48
N PRO A 277 7.76 18.46 8.78
CA PRO A 277 9.12 18.48 9.33
C PRO A 277 9.97 17.27 8.89
N TRP A 278 9.39 16.28 8.18
CA TRP A 278 10.11 15.15 7.57
C TRP A 278 10.66 15.46 6.19
N PHE A 279 10.26 16.55 5.55
CA PHE A 279 10.88 17.04 4.32
C PHE A 279 12.03 17.97 4.69
N ASN A 280 13.20 17.40 4.86
CA ASN A 280 14.43 18.06 5.30
C ASN A 280 15.61 17.72 4.38
N GLU A 281 16.78 18.21 4.70
CA GLU A 281 18.01 18.03 3.91
C GLU A 281 18.36 16.55 3.73
N GLU A 282 18.17 15.72 4.76
CA GLU A 282 18.41 14.28 4.68
C GLU A 282 17.46 13.60 3.68
N THR A 283 16.17 13.95 3.71
CA THR A 283 15.17 13.42 2.75
C THR A 283 15.51 13.84 1.32
N ILE A 284 15.95 15.09 1.12
CA ILE A 284 16.38 15.57 -0.18
C ILE A 284 17.63 14.80 -0.64
N GLY A 285 18.60 14.59 0.27
CA GLY A 285 19.79 13.80 0.01
C GLY A 285 19.47 12.38 -0.46
N GLN A 286 18.60 11.69 0.29
CA GLN A 286 18.14 10.34 -0.06
C GLN A 286 17.43 10.28 -1.42
N LEU A 287 16.59 11.26 -1.73
CA LEU A 287 15.94 11.36 -3.05
C LEU A 287 16.98 11.55 -4.17
N TYR A 288 18.00 12.40 -3.95
CA TYR A 288 19.06 12.64 -4.92
C TYR A 288 19.96 11.42 -5.13
N GLU A 289 20.41 10.79 -4.05
CA GLU A 289 21.25 9.59 -4.09
C GLU A 289 20.57 8.46 -4.87
N GLY A 290 19.31 8.21 -4.61
CA GLY A 290 18.61 7.19 -5.32
C GLY A 290 18.37 7.54 -6.79
N PHE A 291 18.10 8.80 -7.13
CA PHE A 291 18.03 9.23 -8.54
C PHE A 291 19.37 8.98 -9.24
N MET A 292 20.49 9.29 -8.59
CA MET A 292 21.83 9.02 -9.11
C MET A 292 22.10 7.54 -9.26
N GLN A 293 21.66 6.71 -8.29
CA GLN A 293 21.78 5.25 -8.36
C GLN A 293 21.05 4.69 -9.58
N VAL A 294 19.78 5.09 -9.78
CA VAL A 294 18.98 4.68 -10.94
C VAL A 294 19.65 5.10 -12.25
N GLN A 295 20.16 6.34 -12.34
CA GLN A 295 20.87 6.79 -13.52
C GLN A 295 22.13 5.97 -13.80
N ASN A 296 22.89 5.63 -12.76
CA ASN A 296 24.09 4.81 -12.89
C ASN A 296 23.75 3.39 -13.34
N ASP A 297 22.69 2.79 -12.79
CA ASP A 297 22.25 1.45 -13.18
C ASP A 297 21.75 1.39 -14.62
N LEU A 298 20.96 2.40 -15.04
CA LEU A 298 20.54 2.53 -16.44
C LEU A 298 21.72 2.70 -17.38
N LYS A 299 22.71 3.53 -17.00
CA LYS A 299 23.92 3.76 -17.78
C LYS A 299 24.75 2.47 -17.89
N LYS A 300 24.92 1.73 -16.79
CA LYS A 300 25.60 0.44 -16.76
C LYS A 300 24.88 -0.58 -17.65
N SER A 301 23.56 -0.66 -17.55
CA SER A 301 22.74 -1.55 -18.38
C SER A 301 22.86 -1.19 -19.86
N ALA A 302 22.82 0.10 -20.22
CA ALA A 302 22.99 0.55 -21.60
C ALA A 302 24.37 0.20 -22.16
N LEU A 303 25.44 0.33 -21.37
CA LEU A 303 26.79 -0.06 -21.74
C LEU A 303 26.90 -1.57 -21.97
N ASN A 304 26.32 -2.39 -21.06
CA ASN A 304 26.31 -3.85 -21.19
C ASN A 304 25.55 -4.29 -22.46
N ILE A 305 24.37 -3.71 -22.70
CA ILE A 305 23.61 -3.97 -23.92
C ILE A 305 24.41 -3.59 -25.16
N SER A 306 25.01 -2.39 -25.18
CA SER A 306 25.82 -1.94 -26.32
C SER A 306 27.01 -2.85 -26.58
N ALA A 307 27.65 -3.37 -25.55
CA ALA A 307 28.75 -4.32 -25.67
C ALA A 307 28.24 -5.69 -26.20
N ALA A 308 27.16 -6.21 -25.64
CA ALA A 308 26.59 -7.48 -26.06
C ALA A 308 26.05 -7.45 -27.49
N MET A 309 25.44 -6.34 -27.92
CA MET A 309 24.90 -6.17 -29.28
C MET A 309 25.98 -6.12 -30.38
N LYS A 310 27.25 -5.98 -30.03
CA LYS A 310 28.35 -6.08 -31.00
C LYS A 310 28.61 -7.52 -31.43
N ILE A 311 28.17 -8.49 -30.61
CA ILE A 311 28.51 -9.92 -30.75
C ILE A 311 27.25 -10.75 -30.87
N LYS A 312 26.16 -10.36 -30.21
CA LYS A 312 24.92 -11.15 -30.09
C LYS A 312 23.76 -10.41 -30.77
N SER A 313 22.82 -11.17 -31.34
CA SER A 313 21.55 -10.63 -31.85
C SER A 313 20.56 -10.44 -30.68
N ARG A 314 19.56 -9.56 -30.86
CA ARG A 314 18.48 -9.38 -29.87
C ARG A 314 17.42 -10.47 -30.07
N ALA A 315 16.87 -10.93 -28.95
CA ALA A 315 15.67 -11.75 -28.92
C ALA A 315 14.69 -11.21 -27.86
N PHE A 316 13.41 -11.28 -28.13
CA PHE A 316 12.37 -10.73 -27.28
C PHE A 316 11.45 -11.84 -26.78
N ILE A 317 11.14 -11.86 -25.50
CA ILE A 317 10.19 -12.80 -24.91
C ILE A 317 9.06 -11.99 -24.28
N THR A 318 7.83 -12.19 -24.74
CA THR A 318 6.67 -11.37 -24.35
C THR A 318 5.42 -12.23 -24.23
N VAL A 319 4.34 -11.63 -23.75
CA VAL A 319 2.98 -12.19 -23.82
C VAL A 319 2.19 -11.48 -24.91
N GLU A 320 1.15 -12.14 -25.45
CA GLU A 320 0.33 -11.63 -26.57
C GLU A 320 -0.14 -10.18 -26.32
N SER A 321 -0.61 -9.89 -25.10
CA SER A 321 -1.11 -8.56 -24.73
C SER A 321 -0.05 -7.43 -24.76
N LYS A 322 1.23 -7.75 -24.87
CA LYS A 322 2.34 -6.78 -24.92
C LYS A 322 3.08 -6.75 -26.24
N LEU A 323 2.76 -7.64 -27.15
CA LEU A 323 3.48 -7.83 -28.44
C LEU A 323 3.60 -6.52 -29.23
N ASN A 324 2.49 -5.83 -29.49
CA ASN A 324 2.50 -4.61 -30.30
C ASN A 324 3.38 -3.52 -29.65
N LYS A 325 3.31 -3.36 -28.32
CA LYS A 325 4.14 -2.40 -27.59
C LYS A 325 5.62 -2.74 -27.67
N VAL A 326 5.99 -4.02 -27.63
CA VAL A 326 7.39 -4.45 -27.80
C VAL A 326 7.89 -4.11 -29.20
N ILE A 327 7.12 -4.45 -30.24
CA ILE A 327 7.48 -4.18 -31.63
C ILE A 327 7.68 -2.67 -31.86
N GLU A 328 6.75 -1.84 -31.41
CA GLU A 328 6.80 -0.39 -31.58
C GLU A 328 7.97 0.27 -30.83
N ASN A 329 8.15 -0.06 -29.53
CA ASN A 329 9.15 0.62 -28.70
C ASN A 329 10.59 0.17 -28.96
N PHE A 330 10.80 -1.08 -29.39
CA PHE A 330 12.12 -1.63 -29.62
C PHE A 330 12.54 -1.62 -31.10
N SER A 331 11.65 -1.18 -31.98
CA SER A 331 11.92 -1.20 -33.43
C SER A 331 12.49 -2.56 -33.83
N VAL A 332 11.75 -3.63 -33.55
CA VAL A 332 12.15 -5.02 -33.84
C VAL A 332 12.45 -5.15 -35.33
N ARG A 333 13.64 -5.63 -35.65
CA ARG A 333 14.16 -5.70 -37.02
C ARG A 333 13.87 -7.06 -37.66
N GLU A 334 13.90 -7.09 -38.97
CA GLU A 334 13.84 -8.36 -39.68
C GLU A 334 15.04 -9.25 -39.30
N GLY A 335 14.75 -10.50 -38.91
CA GLY A 335 15.73 -11.46 -38.41
C GLY A 335 15.91 -11.48 -36.89
N GLU A 336 15.30 -10.55 -36.12
CA GLU A 336 15.23 -10.65 -34.66
C GLU A 336 14.04 -11.52 -34.25
N GLU A 337 14.24 -12.36 -33.23
CA GLU A 337 13.22 -13.33 -32.82
C GLU A 337 12.32 -12.76 -31.71
N VAL A 338 11.02 -12.98 -31.85
CA VAL A 338 10.03 -12.65 -30.82
C VAL A 338 9.32 -13.93 -30.39
N PHE A 339 9.51 -14.32 -29.15
CA PHE A 339 8.86 -15.48 -28.54
C PHE A 339 7.65 -15.04 -27.73
N ILE A 340 6.48 -15.59 -28.06
CA ILE A 340 5.25 -15.32 -27.31
C ILE A 340 5.03 -16.44 -26.29
N MET A 341 5.06 -16.07 -25.00
CA MET A 341 4.69 -17.01 -23.95
C MET A 341 3.17 -17.14 -23.85
N THR A 342 2.71 -18.37 -23.84
CA THR A 342 1.31 -18.76 -23.62
C THR A 342 1.17 -19.45 -22.26
N ASP A 343 -0.06 -19.66 -21.80
CA ASP A 343 -0.35 -20.38 -20.56
C ASP A 343 0.25 -21.80 -20.52
N ASN A 344 0.52 -22.38 -21.70
CA ASN A 344 1.14 -23.70 -21.85
C ASN A 344 2.68 -23.67 -21.85
N THR A 345 3.30 -22.49 -21.83
CA THR A 345 4.76 -22.37 -21.85
C THR A 345 5.30 -22.53 -20.43
N SER A 346 6.00 -23.63 -20.17
CA SER A 346 6.59 -23.84 -18.85
C SER A 346 7.80 -22.95 -18.60
N THR A 347 8.02 -22.57 -17.34
CA THR A 347 9.23 -21.85 -16.91
C THR A 347 10.51 -22.59 -17.31
N GLN A 348 10.50 -23.93 -17.25
CA GLN A 348 11.65 -24.74 -17.65
C GLN A 348 11.95 -24.64 -19.15
N SER A 349 10.91 -24.55 -19.98
CA SER A 349 11.07 -24.35 -21.44
C SER A 349 11.72 -22.99 -21.72
N LEU A 350 11.32 -21.95 -21.01
CA LEU A 350 11.92 -20.62 -21.10
C LEU A 350 13.41 -20.63 -20.72
N ILE A 351 13.74 -21.24 -19.57
CA ILE A 351 15.12 -21.36 -19.09
C ILE A 351 15.97 -22.08 -20.12
N ASN A 352 15.49 -23.18 -20.68
CA ASN A 352 16.21 -23.97 -21.67
C ASN A 352 16.41 -23.19 -22.98
N ALA A 353 15.40 -22.43 -23.43
CA ALA A 353 15.51 -21.61 -24.63
C ALA A 353 16.61 -20.54 -24.50
N ILE A 354 16.66 -19.85 -23.36
CA ILE A 354 17.69 -18.85 -23.07
C ILE A 354 19.08 -19.52 -22.98
N LYS A 355 19.22 -20.60 -22.22
CA LYS A 355 20.49 -21.34 -22.05
C LYS A 355 21.08 -21.83 -23.38
N ASN A 356 20.23 -22.33 -24.26
CA ASN A 356 20.68 -22.91 -25.53
C ASN A 356 21.12 -21.85 -26.54
N SER A 357 20.69 -20.61 -26.39
CA SER A 357 20.98 -19.53 -27.35
C SER A 357 21.75 -18.34 -26.76
N ARG A 358 22.13 -18.39 -25.47
CA ARG A 358 22.78 -17.26 -24.79
C ARG A 358 24.12 -16.83 -25.36
N GLU A 359 24.82 -17.69 -26.09
CA GLU A 359 26.08 -17.36 -26.73
C GLU A 359 25.88 -16.47 -27.98
N GLU A 360 24.73 -16.63 -28.66
CA GLU A 360 24.39 -15.94 -29.89
C GLU A 360 23.39 -14.81 -29.71
N LYS A 361 22.58 -14.87 -28.62
CA LYS A 361 21.46 -13.96 -28.37
C LYS A 361 21.49 -13.34 -26.99
N ILE A 362 20.97 -12.13 -26.91
CA ILE A 362 20.66 -11.44 -25.69
C ILE A 362 19.13 -11.29 -25.59
N PHE A 363 18.55 -11.68 -24.47
CA PHE A 363 17.10 -11.77 -24.30
C PHE A 363 16.54 -10.58 -23.55
N PHE A 364 15.47 -9.98 -24.08
CA PHE A 364 14.67 -8.94 -23.43
C PHE A 364 13.31 -9.53 -23.05
N LEU A 365 13.02 -9.60 -21.75
CA LEU A 365 11.82 -10.24 -21.21
C LEU A 365 10.77 -9.21 -20.84
N PHE A 366 9.56 -9.37 -21.40
CA PHE A 366 8.38 -8.54 -21.13
C PHE A 366 7.26 -9.39 -20.56
N LEU A 367 7.54 -10.02 -19.41
CA LEU A 367 6.67 -10.99 -18.75
C LEU A 367 6.07 -10.35 -17.48
N PRO A 368 4.83 -9.84 -17.54
CA PRO A 368 4.15 -9.32 -16.35
C PRO A 368 4.03 -10.42 -15.28
N ASN A 369 4.27 -10.07 -14.02
CA ASN A 369 4.16 -10.98 -12.88
C ASN A 369 5.12 -12.20 -12.88
N PHE A 370 6.10 -12.26 -13.77
CA PHE A 370 7.14 -13.27 -13.76
C PHE A 370 8.31 -12.86 -12.89
N SER A 371 8.74 -13.74 -11.97
CA SER A 371 9.92 -13.47 -11.14
C SER A 371 11.19 -13.81 -11.91
N LEU A 372 11.96 -12.79 -12.28
CA LEU A 372 13.24 -12.99 -12.98
C LEU A 372 14.31 -13.68 -12.12
N ASN A 373 14.16 -13.69 -10.78
CA ASN A 373 15.06 -14.40 -9.87
C ASN A 373 15.13 -15.90 -10.18
N VAL A 374 14.04 -16.49 -10.69
CA VAL A 374 14.01 -17.91 -11.11
C VAL A 374 15.03 -18.19 -12.21
N LEU A 375 15.32 -17.22 -13.09
CA LEU A 375 16.34 -17.37 -14.14
C LEU A 375 17.74 -17.33 -13.52
N GLU A 376 17.97 -16.41 -12.58
CA GLU A 376 19.24 -16.27 -11.86
C GLU A 376 19.54 -17.51 -11.00
N GLU A 377 18.55 -18.06 -10.31
CA GLU A 377 18.65 -19.32 -9.55
C GLU A 377 18.99 -20.53 -10.43
N ASN A 378 18.68 -20.44 -11.73
CA ASN A 378 19.03 -21.45 -12.72
C ASN A 378 20.33 -21.14 -13.48
N GLY A 379 21.15 -20.22 -13.00
CA GLY A 379 22.50 -19.95 -13.52
C GLY A 379 22.53 -19.07 -14.78
N LEU A 380 21.47 -18.30 -15.02
CA LEU A 380 21.45 -17.25 -16.04
C LEU A 380 21.83 -15.90 -15.39
N VAL A 381 22.58 -15.06 -16.08
CA VAL A 381 23.11 -13.80 -15.56
C VAL A 381 22.32 -12.63 -16.11
N ARG A 382 21.64 -11.89 -15.20
CA ARG A 382 20.98 -10.64 -15.59
C ARG A 382 22.00 -9.61 -16.02
N GLY A 383 21.74 -8.97 -17.16
CA GLY A 383 22.67 -8.00 -17.74
C GLY A 383 23.68 -8.62 -18.72
N GLU A 384 23.72 -9.94 -18.85
CA GLU A 384 24.57 -10.69 -19.80
C GLU A 384 23.78 -11.63 -20.70
N ASP A 385 22.94 -12.48 -20.10
CA ASP A 385 22.10 -13.45 -20.81
C ASP A 385 20.71 -12.87 -21.09
N PHE A 386 20.18 -12.09 -20.13
CA PHE A 386 18.85 -11.49 -20.25
C PHE A 386 18.72 -10.13 -19.54
N PHE A 387 17.73 -9.36 -19.96
CA PHE A 387 17.30 -8.09 -19.36
C PHE A 387 15.82 -8.11 -19.07
N ASN A 388 15.41 -7.35 -18.05
CA ASN A 388 14.01 -7.00 -17.88
C ASN A 388 13.65 -5.95 -18.93
N GLY A 389 12.88 -6.32 -19.93
CA GLY A 389 12.50 -5.44 -21.02
C GLY A 389 11.69 -4.22 -20.56
N PHE A 390 10.95 -4.33 -19.47
CA PHE A 390 10.19 -3.20 -18.91
C PHE A 390 11.07 -2.08 -18.37
N ASP A 391 12.33 -2.34 -18.03
CA ASP A 391 13.27 -1.29 -17.59
C ASP A 391 13.57 -0.27 -18.70
N PHE A 392 13.28 -0.61 -19.94
CA PHE A 392 13.50 0.22 -21.13
C PHE A 392 12.24 0.89 -21.68
N PHE A 393 11.06 0.61 -21.11
CA PHE A 393 9.83 1.35 -21.41
C PHE A 393 9.82 2.69 -20.68
N LEU A 394 10.28 3.75 -21.35
CA LEU A 394 10.50 5.06 -20.74
C LEU A 394 9.23 5.82 -20.29
N ASN A 395 8.02 5.41 -20.63
CA ASN A 395 6.84 6.26 -20.45
C ASN A 395 5.58 5.67 -19.77
N GLU A 396 5.46 4.35 -19.57
CA GLU A 396 4.22 3.78 -19.00
C GLU A 396 4.42 2.92 -17.74
N TYR A 397 5.64 2.53 -17.41
CA TYR A 397 5.92 1.60 -16.32
C TYR A 397 6.97 2.08 -15.31
N ASN A 398 7.34 3.35 -15.33
CA ASN A 398 8.37 3.93 -14.45
C ASN A 398 8.07 3.86 -12.96
N SER A 399 6.86 3.46 -12.58
CA SER A 399 6.52 3.25 -11.17
C SER A 399 6.66 1.78 -10.70
N TYR A 400 6.84 0.81 -11.61
CA TYR A 400 6.74 -0.61 -11.23
C TYR A 400 8.08 -1.32 -10.96
N PRO A 401 9.16 -1.11 -11.71
CA PRO A 401 10.43 -1.78 -11.44
C PRO A 401 11.20 -1.17 -10.26
N LEU A 402 11.14 0.14 -10.10
CA LEU A 402 11.90 0.86 -9.08
C LEU A 402 11.31 0.71 -7.67
N ALA A 403 10.00 0.57 -7.55
CA ALA A 403 9.34 0.33 -6.28
C ALA A 403 9.56 -1.11 -5.74
N LYS A 404 9.98 -2.06 -6.60
CA LYS A 404 10.30 -3.44 -6.19
C LYS A 404 11.79 -3.68 -5.90
N ALA A 405 12.66 -2.78 -6.35
CA ALA A 405 14.10 -2.87 -6.12
C ALA A 405 14.52 -2.17 -4.81
N MET A 406 13.60 -1.47 -4.15
CA MET A 406 13.75 -0.84 -2.84
C MET A 406 12.86 -1.54 -1.80
#